data_b5b6040b6ee302c18639447702de5198
#
_entry.id   b5b6040b6ee302c18639447702de5198
#
_cell.length_a   1.000
_cell.length_b   1.000
_cell.length_c   1.000
_cell.angle_alpha   90.00
_cell.angle_beta   90.00
_cell.angle_gamma   90.00
#
_symmetry.space_group_name_H-M   'P 1'
#
loop_
_entity.id
_entity.type
_entity.pdbx_description
1 polymer ?
#
loop_
_entity_poly.entity_id
_entity_poly.type
_entity_poly.pdbx_seq_one_letter_code
_entity_poly.pdbx_strand_id
1 'polypeptide(L)'
;MHSNYNMKKIILLASFITGSFSVINAQPKQHRIVFEITTPDTAQQRTMLRQISNVVKDAPGIAIEVVCHGPAIFMLVKDKTVLQPVMDELKNKQGVGFAACANSMRKNNIAGSQLVPVANIVPNGVMEVVGKQEDGWSYIKAGE
;
A
#
# COMPACT_ATOMS: atom_id res chain seq x y z
N MET A 1 -20.48 72.32 5.09
CA MET A 1 -20.41 71.69 3.73
C MET A 1 -19.11 70.94 3.58
N HIS A 2 -18.83 69.91 4.39
CA HIS A 2 -17.68 69.04 4.31
C HIS A 2 -17.94 67.72 5.06
N SER A 3 -18.80 66.85 4.55
CA SER A 3 -18.97 65.55 5.20
C SER A 3 -19.29 64.37 4.26
N ASN A 4 -19.36 64.58 2.96
CA ASN A 4 -19.78 63.48 2.06
C ASN A 4 -18.65 62.79 1.28
N TYR A 5 -17.39 63.27 1.46
CA TYR A 5 -16.27 62.70 0.68
C TYR A 5 -15.61 61.48 1.34
N ASN A 6 -15.72 61.34 2.64
CA ASN A 6 -15.09 60.26 3.40
C ASN A 6 -15.93 58.98 3.46
N MET A 7 -17.25 59.06 3.32
CA MET A 7 -18.12 57.89 3.39
C MET A 7 -18.01 57.00 2.13
N LYS A 8 -17.78 57.59 0.94
CA LYS A 8 -17.62 56.85 -0.31
C LYS A 8 -16.29 56.10 -0.37
N LYS A 9 -15.24 56.59 0.28
CA LYS A 9 -13.94 55.92 0.36
C LYS A 9 -13.93 54.73 1.33
N ILE A 10 -14.74 54.79 2.39
CA ILE A 10 -14.86 53.69 3.37
C ILE A 10 -15.66 52.53 2.78
N ILE A 11 -16.66 52.78 1.92
CA ILE A 11 -17.45 51.75 1.27
C ILE A 11 -16.61 50.98 0.19
N LEU A 12 -15.64 51.64 -0.46
CA LEU A 12 -14.78 51.02 -1.44
C LEU A 12 -13.71 50.11 -0.83
N LEU A 13 -13.32 50.31 0.44
CA LEU A 13 -12.35 49.45 1.14
C LEU A 13 -13.00 48.21 1.77
N ALA A 14 -14.31 48.22 2.01
CA ALA A 14 -15.02 47.10 2.61
C ALA A 14 -15.37 45.99 1.60
N SER A 15 -15.27 46.25 0.29
CA SER A 15 -15.66 45.29 -0.77
C SER A 15 -14.55 44.33 -1.19
N PHE A 16 -13.33 44.40 -0.61
CA PHE A 16 -12.19 43.60 -1.05
C PHE A 16 -11.81 42.48 -0.08
N ILE A 17 -12.61 42.22 0.97
CA ILE A 17 -12.37 41.14 1.94
C ILE A 17 -13.40 39.99 1.79
N THR A 18 -13.92 39.76 0.61
CA THR A 18 -14.53 38.47 0.31
C THR A 18 -13.40 37.53 -0.12
N GLY A 19 -12.50 37.28 0.83
CA GLY A 19 -11.41 36.33 0.67
C GLY A 19 -12.00 34.96 0.32
N SER A 20 -11.54 34.41 -0.76
CA SER A 20 -11.81 33.06 -1.22
C SER A 20 -11.56 32.06 -0.08
N PHE A 21 -12.61 31.63 0.60
CA PHE A 21 -12.57 30.41 1.41
C PHE A 21 -12.39 29.26 0.43
N SER A 22 -11.13 28.93 0.10
CA SER A 22 -10.80 27.67 -0.53
C SER A 22 -11.24 26.58 0.44
N VAL A 23 -12.36 25.95 0.17
CA VAL A 23 -12.76 24.72 0.86
C VAL A 23 -11.70 23.69 0.47
N ILE A 24 -10.71 23.51 1.34
CA ILE A 24 -9.76 22.42 1.23
C ILE A 24 -10.60 21.14 1.45
N ASN A 25 -11.09 20.56 0.37
CA ASN A 25 -11.60 19.20 0.39
C ASN A 25 -10.42 18.29 0.76
N ALA A 26 -10.26 17.99 2.03
CA ALA A 26 -9.37 16.95 2.49
C ALA A 26 -9.89 15.64 1.88
N GLN A 27 -9.29 15.20 0.78
CA GLN A 27 -9.58 13.87 0.24
C GLN A 27 -9.30 12.86 1.35
N PRO A 28 -10.18 11.87 1.56
CA PRO A 28 -9.93 10.84 2.55
C PRO A 28 -8.56 10.21 2.28
N LYS A 29 -7.67 10.21 3.28
CA LYS A 29 -6.32 9.68 3.16
C LYS A 29 -6.44 8.20 2.78
N GLN A 30 -6.04 7.86 1.56
CA GLN A 30 -5.99 6.47 1.13
C GLN A 30 -4.92 5.74 1.94
N HIS A 31 -5.33 4.76 2.73
CA HIS A 31 -4.39 3.93 3.48
C HIS A 31 -3.57 3.05 2.52
N ARG A 32 -2.29 2.89 2.82
CA ARG A 32 -1.36 2.05 2.06
C ARG A 32 -0.53 1.25 3.05
N ILE A 33 -0.48 -0.07 2.88
CA ILE A 33 0.22 -0.97 3.81
C ILE A 33 1.18 -1.86 3.02
N VAL A 34 2.44 -1.92 3.45
CA VAL A 34 3.40 -2.93 3.02
C VAL A 34 3.57 -3.95 4.14
N PHE A 35 3.24 -5.21 3.84
CA PHE A 35 3.54 -6.36 4.70
C PHE A 35 4.88 -6.95 4.28
N GLU A 36 5.74 -7.21 5.27
CA GLU A 36 6.96 -7.99 5.08
C GLU A 36 6.78 -9.37 5.69
N ILE A 37 7.13 -10.42 4.95
CA ILE A 37 7.13 -11.78 5.46
C ILE A 37 8.42 -12.52 5.10
N THR A 38 9.02 -13.18 6.11
CA THR A 38 10.29 -13.92 5.97
C THR A 38 10.19 -15.37 6.44
N THR A 39 9.12 -15.72 7.16
CA THR A 39 8.93 -17.07 7.70
C THR A 39 8.49 -18.08 6.65
N PRO A 40 9.04 -19.33 6.65
CA PRO A 40 8.55 -20.42 5.84
C PRO A 40 7.29 -21.09 6.40
N ASP A 41 6.84 -20.71 7.60
CA ASP A 41 5.69 -21.32 8.27
C ASP A 41 4.37 -20.96 7.54
N THR A 42 3.77 -21.98 6.94
CA THR A 42 2.51 -21.85 6.20
C THR A 42 1.34 -21.40 7.08
N ALA A 43 1.33 -21.74 8.38
CA ALA A 43 0.27 -21.32 9.29
C ALA A 43 0.34 -19.80 9.53
N GLN A 44 1.54 -19.26 9.71
CA GLN A 44 1.76 -17.82 9.85
C GLN A 44 1.46 -17.07 8.55
N GLN A 45 1.87 -17.63 7.40
CA GLN A 45 1.54 -17.08 6.08
C GLN A 45 0.02 -17.02 5.85
N ARG A 46 -0.71 -18.08 6.21
CA ARG A 46 -2.19 -18.14 6.16
C ARG A 46 -2.83 -17.11 7.10
N THR A 47 -2.28 -16.93 8.29
CA THR A 47 -2.76 -15.93 9.25
C THR A 47 -2.62 -14.52 8.68
N MET A 48 -1.49 -14.17 8.08
CA MET A 48 -1.29 -12.90 7.41
C MET A 48 -2.32 -12.69 6.28
N LEU A 49 -2.51 -13.66 5.38
CA LEU A 49 -3.48 -13.54 4.28
C LEU A 49 -4.91 -13.35 4.81
N ARG A 50 -5.29 -14.00 5.92
CA ARG A 50 -6.58 -13.80 6.57
C ARG A 50 -6.71 -12.39 7.14
N GLN A 51 -5.66 -11.85 7.78
CA GLN A 51 -5.65 -10.47 8.26
C GLN A 51 -5.83 -9.50 7.10
N ILE A 52 -5.10 -9.69 6.00
CA ILE A 52 -5.26 -8.88 4.77
C ILE A 52 -6.70 -8.96 4.25
N SER A 53 -7.30 -10.15 4.19
CA SER A 53 -8.69 -10.34 3.77
C SER A 53 -9.69 -9.55 4.64
N ASN A 54 -9.44 -9.42 5.94
CA ASN A 54 -10.26 -8.61 6.83
C ASN A 54 -10.04 -7.12 6.58
N VAL A 55 -8.79 -6.69 6.49
CA VAL A 55 -8.43 -5.27 6.25
C VAL A 55 -9.07 -4.75 4.95
N VAL A 56 -9.02 -5.51 3.85
CA VAL A 56 -9.62 -5.06 2.58
C VAL A 56 -11.14 -5.01 2.61
N LYS A 57 -11.81 -5.78 3.49
CA LYS A 57 -13.25 -5.68 3.73
C LYS A 57 -13.61 -4.43 4.53
N ASP A 58 -12.80 -4.13 5.56
CA ASP A 58 -13.05 -3.02 6.48
C ASP A 58 -12.64 -1.66 5.86
N ALA A 59 -11.68 -1.67 4.92
CA ALA A 59 -11.16 -0.47 4.25
C ALA A 59 -11.13 -0.68 2.72
N PRO A 60 -12.28 -0.62 2.02
CA PRO A 60 -12.32 -0.76 0.57
C PRO A 60 -11.44 0.28 -0.13
N GLY A 61 -10.65 -0.18 -1.11
CA GLY A 61 -9.72 0.69 -1.86
C GLY A 61 -8.37 0.90 -1.19
N ILE A 62 -8.10 0.26 -0.05
CA ILE A 62 -6.77 0.26 0.56
C ILE A 62 -5.75 -0.37 -0.40
N ALA A 63 -4.55 0.22 -0.51
CA ALA A 63 -3.45 -0.37 -1.26
C ALA A 63 -2.62 -1.28 -0.34
N ILE A 64 -2.43 -2.52 -0.73
CA ILE A 64 -1.63 -3.49 0.04
C ILE A 64 -0.61 -4.17 -0.86
N GLU A 65 0.61 -4.29 -0.38
CA GLU A 65 1.64 -5.12 -0.98
C GLU A 65 2.25 -6.04 0.07
N VAL A 66 2.45 -7.30 -0.30
CA VAL A 66 3.13 -8.33 0.51
C VAL A 66 4.49 -8.59 -0.10
N VAL A 67 5.56 -8.27 0.63
CA VAL A 67 6.94 -8.50 0.20
C VAL A 67 7.45 -9.80 0.82
N CYS A 68 7.69 -10.80 -0.02
CA CYS A 68 8.20 -12.11 0.38
C CYS A 68 9.71 -12.20 0.10
N HIS A 69 10.51 -12.38 1.15
CA HIS A 69 11.95 -12.61 1.00
C HIS A 69 12.47 -13.62 2.04
N GLY A 70 13.77 -13.97 1.96
CA GLY A 70 14.28 -15.06 2.75
C GLY A 70 13.52 -16.38 2.49
N PRO A 71 13.30 -17.21 3.52
CA PRO A 71 12.57 -18.48 3.38
C PRO A 71 11.10 -18.32 2.96
N ALA A 72 10.47 -17.17 3.19
CA ALA A 72 9.09 -16.93 2.75
C ALA A 72 8.92 -16.91 1.22
N ILE A 73 10.02 -16.86 0.44
CA ILE A 73 9.96 -16.87 -1.03
C ILE A 73 9.20 -18.09 -1.56
N PHE A 74 9.22 -19.21 -0.85
CA PHE A 74 8.53 -20.43 -1.24
C PHE A 74 6.99 -20.32 -1.19
N MET A 75 6.44 -19.35 -0.46
CA MET A 75 5.01 -19.01 -0.51
C MET A 75 4.57 -18.63 -1.93
N LEU A 76 5.49 -18.08 -2.74
CA LEU A 76 5.21 -17.62 -4.11
C LEU A 76 5.63 -18.63 -5.18
N VAL A 77 6.05 -19.86 -4.82
CA VAL A 77 6.45 -20.91 -5.79
C VAL A 77 5.29 -21.89 -5.99
N LYS A 78 4.86 -22.10 -7.25
CA LYS A 78 3.68 -22.92 -7.65
C LYS A 78 3.63 -24.29 -6.98
N ASP A 79 4.74 -25.03 -7.02
CA ASP A 79 4.79 -26.41 -6.55
C ASP A 79 5.13 -26.53 -5.05
N LYS A 80 5.25 -25.41 -4.35
CA LYS A 80 5.60 -25.34 -2.93
C LYS A 80 4.51 -24.72 -2.06
N THR A 81 3.59 -23.96 -2.67
CA THR A 81 2.54 -23.25 -1.93
C THR A 81 1.18 -23.92 -2.10
N VAL A 82 0.42 -23.98 -1.01
CA VAL A 82 -1.00 -24.32 -0.99
C VAL A 82 -1.88 -23.05 -0.87
N LEU A 83 -1.27 -21.87 -0.89
CA LEU A 83 -1.93 -20.59 -0.62
C LEU A 83 -2.30 -19.85 -1.91
N GLN A 84 -1.93 -20.37 -3.08
CA GLN A 84 -2.18 -19.72 -4.36
C GLN A 84 -3.66 -19.31 -4.54
N PRO A 85 -4.69 -20.13 -4.25
CA PRO A 85 -6.09 -19.71 -4.45
C PRO A 85 -6.48 -18.47 -3.67
N VAL A 86 -5.97 -18.31 -2.43
CA VAL A 86 -6.23 -17.13 -1.60
C VAL A 86 -5.49 -15.91 -2.15
N MET A 87 -4.26 -16.08 -2.61
CA MET A 87 -3.49 -14.99 -3.22
C MET A 87 -4.13 -14.53 -4.53
N ASP A 88 -4.60 -15.46 -5.37
CA ASP A 88 -5.33 -15.16 -6.62
C ASP A 88 -6.61 -14.37 -6.33
N GLU A 89 -7.38 -14.75 -5.30
CA GLU A 89 -8.56 -14.02 -4.88
C GLU A 89 -8.24 -12.60 -4.43
N LEU A 90 -7.26 -12.44 -3.54
CA LEU A 90 -6.82 -11.12 -3.02
C LEU A 90 -6.30 -10.22 -4.15
N LYS A 91 -5.53 -10.76 -5.09
CA LYS A 91 -5.04 -10.01 -6.25
C LYS A 91 -6.18 -9.57 -7.16
N ASN A 92 -7.04 -10.50 -7.56
CA ASN A 92 -8.04 -10.27 -8.60
C ASN A 92 -9.22 -9.42 -8.11
N LYS A 93 -9.66 -9.62 -6.85
CA LYS A 93 -10.80 -8.92 -6.28
C LYS A 93 -10.43 -7.64 -5.56
N GLN A 94 -9.24 -7.57 -4.98
CA GLN A 94 -8.83 -6.51 -4.06
C GLN A 94 -7.57 -5.76 -4.49
N GLY A 95 -6.90 -6.19 -5.56
CA GLY A 95 -5.71 -5.54 -6.08
C GLY A 95 -4.45 -5.69 -5.20
N VAL A 96 -4.44 -6.64 -4.24
CA VAL A 96 -3.28 -6.89 -3.37
C VAL A 96 -2.06 -7.28 -4.20
N GLY A 97 -0.93 -6.60 -4.00
CA GLY A 97 0.35 -6.91 -4.63
C GLY A 97 1.10 -8.02 -3.88
N PHE A 98 1.82 -8.86 -4.61
CA PHE A 98 2.74 -9.85 -4.06
C PHE A 98 4.10 -9.69 -4.71
N ALA A 99 5.12 -9.33 -3.94
CA ALA A 99 6.48 -9.05 -4.42
C ALA A 99 7.43 -10.17 -4.02
N ALA A 100 8.07 -10.79 -5.01
CA ALA A 100 9.09 -11.83 -4.86
C ALA A 100 10.49 -11.22 -4.93
N CYS A 101 11.29 -11.37 -3.88
CA CYS A 101 12.65 -10.87 -3.83
C CYS A 101 13.58 -11.66 -4.76
N ALA A 102 14.14 -11.02 -5.80
CA ALA A 102 15.07 -11.68 -6.74
C ALA A 102 16.35 -12.22 -6.05
N ASN A 103 16.82 -11.57 -4.99
CA ASN A 103 17.95 -12.08 -4.21
C ASN A 103 17.62 -13.42 -3.55
N SER A 104 16.41 -13.55 -2.97
CA SER A 104 15.95 -14.81 -2.37
C SER A 104 15.71 -15.89 -3.42
N MET A 105 15.20 -15.52 -4.59
CA MET A 105 15.04 -16.43 -5.73
C MET A 105 16.40 -17.00 -6.17
N ARG A 106 17.41 -16.14 -6.39
CA ARG A 106 18.75 -16.58 -6.78
C ARG A 106 19.38 -17.52 -5.75
N LYS A 107 19.29 -17.17 -4.46
CA LYS A 107 19.81 -17.99 -3.37
C LYS A 107 19.21 -19.40 -3.35
N ASN A 108 17.94 -19.54 -3.78
CA ASN A 108 17.20 -20.79 -3.73
C ASN A 108 17.02 -21.43 -5.12
N ASN A 109 17.73 -20.94 -6.17
CA ASN A 109 17.65 -21.43 -7.55
C ASN A 109 16.21 -21.46 -8.10
N ILE A 110 15.41 -20.41 -7.80
CA ILE A 110 14.03 -20.28 -8.26
C ILE A 110 14.02 -19.43 -9.53
N ALA A 111 13.52 -20.00 -10.63
CA ALA A 111 13.29 -19.27 -11.87
C ALA A 111 11.95 -18.51 -11.82
N GLY A 112 11.84 -17.39 -12.55
CA GLY A 112 10.60 -16.61 -12.61
C GLY A 112 9.39 -17.41 -13.08
N SER A 113 9.59 -18.38 -13.99
CA SER A 113 8.53 -19.29 -14.48
C SER A 113 7.93 -20.20 -13.41
N GLN A 114 8.62 -20.40 -12.30
CA GLN A 114 8.15 -21.21 -11.18
C GLN A 114 7.27 -20.43 -10.21
N LEU A 115 7.23 -19.10 -10.32
CA LEU A 115 6.39 -18.27 -9.45
C LEU A 115 4.91 -18.39 -9.81
N VAL A 116 4.06 -18.23 -8.79
CA VAL A 116 2.60 -18.07 -8.98
C VAL A 116 2.33 -16.85 -9.86
N PRO A 117 1.25 -16.84 -10.69
CA PRO A 117 1.01 -15.76 -11.65
C PRO A 117 0.83 -14.38 -11.04
N VAL A 118 0.39 -14.30 -9.78
CA VAL A 118 0.15 -13.03 -9.07
C VAL A 118 1.41 -12.38 -8.52
N ALA A 119 2.56 -13.08 -8.53
CA ALA A 119 3.82 -12.58 -8.01
C ALA A 119 4.52 -11.66 -9.01
N ASN A 120 4.96 -10.50 -8.55
CA ASN A 120 5.87 -9.61 -9.26
C ASN A 120 7.29 -9.77 -8.70
N ILE A 121 8.30 -9.71 -9.55
CA ILE A 121 9.70 -9.81 -9.11
C ILE A 121 10.22 -8.41 -8.81
N VAL A 122 10.75 -8.22 -7.59
CA VAL A 122 11.47 -7.01 -7.19
C VAL A 122 12.96 -7.33 -6.99
N PRO A 123 13.88 -6.41 -7.31
CA PRO A 123 15.32 -6.69 -7.24
C PRO A 123 15.80 -7.09 -5.83
N ASN A 124 15.26 -6.42 -4.81
CA ASN A 124 15.62 -6.63 -3.40
C ASN A 124 14.40 -6.35 -2.51
N GLY A 125 13.92 -7.37 -1.77
CA GLY A 125 12.74 -7.24 -0.93
C GLY A 125 12.88 -6.22 0.20
N VAL A 126 14.08 -6.12 0.82
CA VAL A 126 14.32 -5.11 1.88
C VAL A 126 14.23 -3.69 1.29
N MET A 127 14.83 -3.46 0.12
CA MET A 127 14.76 -2.14 -0.52
C MET A 127 13.36 -1.81 -1.04
N GLU A 128 12.58 -2.81 -1.43
CA GLU A 128 11.15 -2.61 -1.74
C GLU A 128 10.38 -2.10 -0.53
N VAL A 129 10.58 -2.73 0.65
CA VAL A 129 9.97 -2.27 1.91
C VAL A 129 10.43 -0.85 2.27
N VAL A 130 11.71 -0.54 2.12
CA VAL A 130 12.25 0.82 2.38
C VAL A 130 11.59 1.83 1.45
N GLY A 131 11.58 1.58 0.14
CA GLY A 131 10.97 2.50 -0.83
C GLY A 131 9.48 2.74 -0.57
N LYS A 132 8.72 1.68 -0.21
CA LYS A 132 7.32 1.84 0.19
C LYS A 132 7.16 2.73 1.43
N GLN A 133 8.03 2.59 2.44
CA GLN A 133 7.99 3.44 3.63
C GLN A 133 8.35 4.90 3.31
N GLU A 134 9.35 5.14 2.46
CA GLU A 134 9.71 6.47 1.95
C GLU A 134 8.54 7.11 1.20
N ASP A 135 7.77 6.32 0.44
CA ASP A 135 6.54 6.72 -0.23
C ASP A 135 5.35 6.91 0.74
N GLY A 136 5.55 6.74 2.04
CA GLY A 136 4.53 6.96 3.09
C GLY A 136 3.58 5.79 3.30
N TRP A 137 3.97 4.55 2.96
CA TRP A 137 3.23 3.34 3.33
C TRP A 137 3.46 2.98 4.80
N SER A 138 2.41 2.47 5.44
CA SER A 138 2.54 1.87 6.77
C SER A 138 3.19 0.48 6.65
N TYR A 139 4.16 0.18 7.50
CA TYR A 139 4.86 -1.09 7.52
C TYR A 139 4.29 -2.05 8.57
N ILE A 140 4.11 -3.30 8.19
CA ILE A 140 3.73 -4.39 9.10
C ILE A 140 4.63 -5.60 8.83
N LYS A 141 5.36 -6.04 9.86
CA LYS A 141 6.03 -7.33 9.82
C LYS A 141 5.04 -8.44 10.16
N ALA A 142 4.98 -9.47 9.32
CA ALA A 142 4.12 -10.63 9.51
C ALA A 142 4.94 -11.88 9.85
N GLY A 143 4.34 -12.77 10.63
CA GLY A 143 4.92 -14.08 10.90
C GLY A 143 5.97 -14.07 12.02
N GLU A 144 5.61 -13.55 13.19
CA GLU A 144 6.33 -13.74 14.45
C GLU A 144 5.68 -14.83 15.29
#